data_f5780cce49d355044ac0b38585a0164a
#
_entry.id   f5780cce49d355044ac0b38585a0164a
#
_cell.length_a   1.000
_cell.length_b   1.000
_cell.length_c   1.000
_cell.angle_alpha   90.00
_cell.angle_beta   90.00
_cell.angle_gamma   90.00
#
_symmetry.space_group_name_H-M   'P 1'
#
loop_
_entity.id
_entity.type
_entity.pdbx_description
1 polymer ?
#
loop_
_entity_poly.entity_id
_entity_poly.type
_entity_poly.pdbx_seq_one_letter_code
_entity_poly.pdbx_strand_id
1 'polypeptide(L)'
;MKAIVDCNNFYCSCERLFKPHLDKKPVVVLSNNDGCIISRSDEAKKLGVEMAGPYFMAKPLIEKYNVTVFSSNYNLYGDLSWRVMETLRVMVGENNVEVYSVDEAFLDLSIFPVEELETVAKEIRETVETWTGIKVSVGIGPTKVLAKLANRIAKKDKQQTNCITVLNTDKKIIDALHRTPVGDIWGVGGRYAQKLKTLWGIDTALQLRNMSEDFANTYLGGVVGVRLIRELNGTTAREMERELVNKKMIATTRMFGSPVDDINDIKEAVATYIARAAEKLRRQHSAAKMISVFVVSKEEDHSVDFRGATHGNQIILPAATSFTNELIKPAIELVDKLYKKGKVYKKAGVMLSGLVPDTSIQANLFVPETKNCERKLMDMIDNINFSQRDDVLKFAASGTTRDWKMRQELRSPRYTTRWDELYPIR
;
A
#
# COMPACT_ATOMS: atom_id res chain seq x y z
N MET A 1 11.00 9.61 22.40
CA MET A 1 9.76 10.06 21.75
C MET A 1 9.69 9.47 20.35
N LYS A 2 8.47 9.19 19.84
CA LYS A 2 8.24 8.71 18.48
C LYS A 2 7.60 9.82 17.64
N ALA A 3 7.99 9.92 16.37
CA ALA A 3 7.31 10.79 15.42
C ALA A 3 6.69 9.98 14.31
N ILE A 4 5.66 10.51 13.66
CA ILE A 4 5.18 10.09 12.34
C ILE A 4 5.32 11.26 11.39
N VAL A 5 5.96 11.03 10.27
CA VAL A 5 6.00 11.95 9.12
C VAL A 5 5.10 11.38 8.04
N ASP A 6 4.20 12.18 7.52
CA ASP A 6 3.19 11.77 6.56
C ASP A 6 3.07 12.78 5.43
N CYS A 7 3.23 12.32 4.20
CA CYS A 7 3.17 13.15 2.99
C CYS A 7 1.73 13.60 2.71
N ASN A 8 1.51 14.91 2.70
CA ASN A 8 0.18 15.48 2.51
C ASN A 8 -0.37 15.20 1.10
N ASN A 9 -1.51 14.49 1.00
CA ASN A 9 -2.17 14.17 -0.27
C ASN A 9 -1.18 13.56 -1.29
N PHE A 10 -0.35 12.65 -0.87
CA PHE A 10 0.90 12.23 -1.51
C PHE A 10 0.82 12.09 -3.02
N TYR A 11 -0.07 11.25 -3.57
CA TYR A 11 -0.13 11.05 -5.01
C TYR A 11 -0.51 12.32 -5.79
N CYS A 12 -1.43 13.13 -5.25
CA CYS A 12 -1.75 14.44 -5.85
C CYS A 12 -0.55 15.39 -5.79
N SER A 13 0.22 15.36 -4.71
CA SER A 13 1.44 16.17 -4.56
C SER A 13 2.52 15.76 -5.55
N CYS A 14 2.71 14.46 -5.78
CA CYS A 14 3.63 13.94 -6.79
C CYS A 14 3.26 14.43 -8.21
N GLU A 15 1.97 14.42 -8.56
CA GLU A 15 1.51 14.90 -9.88
C GLU A 15 1.70 16.42 -10.03
N ARG A 16 1.41 17.19 -8.98
CA ARG A 16 1.57 18.65 -8.99
C ARG A 16 3.01 19.10 -9.11
N LEU A 17 3.96 18.33 -8.57
CA LEU A 17 5.38 18.66 -8.61
C LEU A 17 5.87 18.90 -10.05
N PHE A 18 5.38 18.12 -11.02
CA PHE A 18 5.71 18.25 -12.44
C PHE A 18 4.69 19.07 -13.24
N LYS A 19 3.65 19.60 -12.60
CA LYS A 19 2.60 20.42 -13.20
C LYS A 19 2.26 21.62 -12.30
N PRO A 20 3.15 22.61 -12.16
CA PRO A 20 2.97 23.75 -11.24
C PRO A 20 1.68 24.53 -11.48
N HIS A 21 1.15 24.54 -12.71
CA HIS A 21 -0.12 25.18 -13.05
C HIS A 21 -1.35 24.54 -12.35
N LEU A 22 -1.17 23.37 -11.73
CA LEU A 22 -2.18 22.70 -10.91
C LEU A 22 -2.08 23.07 -9.42
N ASP A 23 -1.13 23.92 -9.04
CA ASP A 23 -1.11 24.40 -7.65
C ASP A 23 -2.45 25.08 -7.31
N LYS A 24 -2.95 24.78 -6.09
CA LYS A 24 -4.25 25.22 -5.59
C LYS A 24 -5.48 24.85 -6.44
N LYS A 25 -5.33 24.02 -7.48
CA LYS A 25 -6.47 23.48 -8.24
C LYS A 25 -6.89 22.11 -7.71
N PRO A 26 -8.17 21.73 -7.85
CA PRO A 26 -8.62 20.41 -7.40
C PRO A 26 -8.03 19.31 -8.29
N VAL A 27 -7.39 18.32 -7.64
CA VAL A 27 -6.75 17.16 -8.27
C VAL A 27 -7.16 15.90 -7.55
N VAL A 28 -7.38 14.82 -8.31
CA VAL A 28 -7.61 13.48 -7.79
C VAL A 28 -6.75 12.47 -8.55
N VAL A 29 -6.39 11.38 -7.87
CA VAL A 29 -5.69 10.24 -8.46
C VAL A 29 -6.53 8.99 -8.28
N LEU A 30 -6.65 8.21 -9.35
CA LEU A 30 -7.44 6.99 -9.40
C LEU A 30 -6.60 5.76 -9.06
N SER A 31 -7.26 4.73 -8.56
CA SER A 31 -6.67 3.42 -8.32
C SER A 31 -6.38 2.68 -9.63
N ASN A 32 -5.81 1.48 -9.50
CA ASN A 32 -5.71 0.55 -10.63
C ASN A 32 -7.06 0.41 -11.36
N ASN A 33 -7.00 0.32 -12.68
CA ASN A 33 -8.16 0.24 -13.58
C ASN A 33 -9.08 1.47 -13.53
N ASP A 34 -8.54 2.61 -13.12
CA ASP A 34 -9.26 3.89 -12.98
C ASP A 34 -10.59 3.77 -12.20
N GLY A 35 -10.65 2.81 -11.26
CA GLY A 35 -11.90 2.41 -10.61
C GLY A 35 -12.35 3.29 -9.47
N CYS A 36 -11.45 3.66 -8.56
CA CYS A 36 -11.77 4.41 -7.32
C CYS A 36 -10.79 5.56 -7.09
N ILE A 37 -11.22 6.58 -6.38
CA ILE A 37 -10.37 7.71 -5.99
C ILE A 37 -9.50 7.29 -4.79
N ILE A 38 -8.17 7.27 -4.95
CA ILE A 38 -7.21 6.89 -3.89
C ILE A 38 -6.39 8.05 -3.34
N SER A 39 -6.42 9.21 -3.99
CA SER A 39 -5.86 10.45 -3.48
C SER A 39 -6.66 11.63 -3.98
N ARG A 40 -6.77 12.65 -3.14
CA ARG A 40 -7.49 13.89 -3.45
C ARG A 40 -6.81 15.07 -2.78
N SER A 41 -6.66 16.15 -3.51
CA SER A 41 -6.10 17.39 -2.98
C SER A 41 -7.04 18.05 -1.97
N ASP A 42 -6.56 19.01 -1.19
CA ASP A 42 -7.38 19.71 -0.21
C ASP A 42 -8.53 20.49 -0.87
N GLU A 43 -8.32 21.01 -2.09
CA GLU A 43 -9.35 21.66 -2.89
C GLU A 43 -10.43 20.64 -3.32
N ALA A 44 -10.04 19.46 -3.76
CA ALA A 44 -10.99 18.40 -4.11
C ALA A 44 -11.80 17.92 -2.89
N LYS A 45 -11.17 17.85 -1.70
CA LYS A 45 -11.88 17.56 -0.44
C LYS A 45 -12.95 18.61 -0.11
N LYS A 46 -12.63 19.91 -0.28
CA LYS A 46 -13.58 21.02 -0.05
C LYS A 46 -14.78 20.98 -1.00
N LEU A 47 -14.60 20.43 -2.20
CA LEU A 47 -15.69 20.22 -3.17
C LEU A 47 -16.58 19.01 -2.84
N GLY A 48 -16.26 18.22 -1.79
CA GLY A 48 -17.03 17.06 -1.41
C GLY A 48 -16.66 15.76 -2.14
N VAL A 49 -15.54 15.71 -2.88
CA VAL A 49 -15.08 14.47 -3.49
C VAL A 49 -14.74 13.46 -2.40
N GLU A 50 -15.34 12.28 -2.43
CA GLU A 50 -15.16 11.24 -1.42
C GLU A 50 -13.91 10.39 -1.65
N MET A 51 -13.27 9.92 -0.56
CA MET A 51 -12.15 8.99 -0.58
C MET A 51 -12.65 7.56 -0.75
N ALA A 52 -11.95 6.77 -1.55
CA ALA A 52 -12.28 5.38 -1.87
C ALA A 52 -13.64 5.20 -2.60
N GLY A 53 -14.31 6.28 -2.96
CA GLY A 53 -15.53 6.25 -3.77
C GLY A 53 -15.24 5.80 -5.22
N PRO A 54 -16.19 5.11 -5.87
CA PRO A 54 -16.08 4.76 -7.29
C PRO A 54 -15.99 6.01 -8.17
N TYR A 55 -15.02 6.02 -9.09
CA TYR A 55 -14.80 7.18 -9.97
C TYR A 55 -16.04 7.55 -10.79
N PHE A 56 -16.76 6.55 -11.33
CA PHE A 56 -17.95 6.80 -12.14
C PHE A 56 -19.06 7.53 -11.36
N MET A 57 -19.17 7.31 -10.05
CA MET A 57 -20.13 8.03 -9.19
C MET A 57 -19.69 9.47 -8.92
N ALA A 58 -18.38 9.71 -8.82
CA ALA A 58 -17.83 11.05 -8.61
C ALA A 58 -17.74 11.87 -9.91
N LYS A 59 -17.86 11.25 -11.09
CA LYS A 59 -17.65 11.88 -12.39
C LYS A 59 -18.49 13.13 -12.61
N PRO A 60 -19.80 13.18 -12.28
CA PRO A 60 -20.59 14.41 -12.45
C PRO A 60 -20.06 15.59 -11.62
N LEU A 61 -19.59 15.33 -10.40
CA LEU A 61 -18.99 16.34 -9.53
C LEU A 61 -17.64 16.81 -10.09
N ILE A 62 -16.83 15.89 -10.58
CA ILE A 62 -15.51 16.13 -11.16
C ILE A 62 -15.62 17.00 -12.41
N GLU A 63 -16.57 16.71 -13.30
CA GLU A 63 -16.84 17.50 -14.50
C GLU A 63 -17.38 18.88 -14.17
N LYS A 64 -18.34 18.99 -13.24
CA LYS A 64 -18.91 20.26 -12.82
C LYS A 64 -17.88 21.28 -12.31
N TYR A 65 -16.88 20.79 -11.57
CA TYR A 65 -15.85 21.65 -10.95
C TYR A 65 -14.49 21.60 -11.66
N ASN A 66 -14.42 21.00 -12.82
CA ASN A 66 -13.20 20.85 -13.62
C ASN A 66 -12.02 20.31 -12.78
N VAL A 67 -12.27 19.22 -12.02
CA VAL A 67 -11.27 18.55 -11.21
C VAL A 67 -10.32 17.79 -12.12
N THR A 68 -9.02 18.03 -11.99
CA THR A 68 -8.01 17.30 -12.78
C THR A 68 -7.88 15.86 -12.26
N VAL A 69 -7.93 14.88 -13.18
CA VAL A 69 -7.89 13.46 -12.87
C VAL A 69 -6.62 12.82 -13.43
N PHE A 70 -5.96 11.99 -12.64
CA PHE A 70 -4.83 11.16 -13.06
C PHE A 70 -5.11 9.69 -12.75
N SER A 71 -4.67 8.79 -13.62
CA SER A 71 -4.47 7.38 -13.26
C SER A 71 -3.26 7.23 -12.37
N SER A 72 -3.22 6.20 -11.52
CA SER A 72 -2.08 5.95 -10.63
C SER A 72 -0.77 5.72 -11.40
N ASN A 73 0.30 6.40 -10.99
CA ASN A 73 1.66 6.27 -11.52
C ASN A 73 2.61 5.79 -10.42
N TYR A 74 2.48 4.51 -10.03
CA TYR A 74 3.24 3.98 -8.89
C TYR A 74 4.77 4.00 -9.08
N ASN A 75 5.27 4.06 -10.32
CA ASN A 75 6.71 4.23 -10.56
C ASN A 75 7.19 5.60 -10.12
N LEU A 76 6.45 6.66 -10.46
CA LEU A 76 6.72 8.02 -10.02
C LEU A 76 6.58 8.15 -8.50
N TYR A 77 5.46 7.64 -7.95
CA TYR A 77 5.19 7.76 -6.51
C TYR A 77 6.20 6.96 -5.67
N GLY A 78 6.62 5.80 -6.15
CA GLY A 78 7.65 4.99 -5.47
C GLY A 78 9.01 5.68 -5.42
N ASP A 79 9.42 6.34 -6.50
CA ASP A 79 10.68 7.10 -6.54
C ASP A 79 10.64 8.33 -5.61
N LEU A 80 9.55 9.10 -5.64
CA LEU A 80 9.40 10.25 -4.75
C LEU A 80 9.29 9.83 -3.27
N SER A 81 8.59 8.72 -2.99
CA SER A 81 8.58 8.12 -1.66
C SER A 81 9.98 7.78 -1.18
N TRP A 82 10.75 7.08 -2.01
CA TRP A 82 12.13 6.74 -1.68
C TRP A 82 12.96 7.98 -1.34
N ARG A 83 12.86 9.06 -2.12
CA ARG A 83 13.56 10.32 -1.84
C ARG A 83 13.17 10.94 -0.50
N VAL A 84 11.88 10.93 -0.16
CA VAL A 84 11.42 11.38 1.15
C VAL A 84 12.02 10.53 2.27
N MET A 85 11.97 9.18 2.14
CA MET A 85 12.50 8.28 3.16
C MET A 85 14.01 8.40 3.32
N GLU A 86 14.77 8.59 2.23
CA GLU A 86 16.21 8.87 2.28
C GLU A 86 16.51 10.20 2.98
N THR A 87 15.74 11.26 2.69
CA THR A 87 15.88 12.54 3.40
C THR A 87 15.70 12.34 4.92
N LEU A 88 14.69 11.57 5.33
CA LEU A 88 14.48 11.29 6.75
C LEU A 88 15.65 10.48 7.35
N ARG A 89 16.20 9.49 6.65
CA ARG A 89 17.37 8.71 7.09
C ARG A 89 18.60 9.59 7.28
N VAL A 90 18.84 10.53 6.38
CA VAL A 90 19.93 11.49 6.51
C VAL A 90 19.79 12.37 7.75
N MET A 91 18.55 12.77 8.11
CA MET A 91 18.30 13.68 9.23
C MET A 91 18.37 13.00 10.60
N VAL A 92 17.83 11.79 10.75
CA VAL A 92 17.70 11.14 12.06
C VAL A 92 18.54 9.87 12.19
N GLY A 93 19.21 9.43 11.12
CA GLY A 93 19.97 8.17 11.05
C GLY A 93 19.11 6.99 10.59
N GLU A 94 19.73 6.09 9.83
CA GLU A 94 19.07 4.96 9.16
C GLU A 94 18.31 4.04 10.14
N ASN A 95 18.90 3.74 11.29
CA ASN A 95 18.29 2.85 12.31
C ASN A 95 17.08 3.47 13.03
N ASN A 96 16.86 4.76 12.89
CA ASN A 96 15.79 5.51 13.54
C ASN A 96 14.59 5.77 12.63
N VAL A 97 14.57 5.20 11.43
CA VAL A 97 13.47 5.33 10.47
C VAL A 97 12.82 3.98 10.21
N GLU A 98 11.50 3.91 10.40
CA GLU A 98 10.67 2.79 9.99
C GLU A 98 9.75 3.25 8.84
N VAL A 99 9.96 2.76 7.65
CA VAL A 99 9.06 3.02 6.52
C VAL A 99 7.76 2.23 6.73
N TYR A 100 6.71 2.95 7.15
CA TYR A 100 5.42 2.34 7.47
C TYR A 100 4.55 2.13 6.22
N SER A 101 4.58 3.11 5.30
CA SER A 101 3.87 3.03 4.01
C SER A 101 4.62 3.82 2.94
N VAL A 102 4.05 3.92 1.73
CA VAL A 102 4.61 4.73 0.63
C VAL A 102 4.66 6.23 0.95
N ASP A 103 3.87 6.69 1.90
CA ASP A 103 3.70 8.11 2.25
C ASP A 103 3.90 8.41 3.74
N GLU A 104 4.21 7.40 4.56
CA GLU A 104 4.36 7.56 6.00
C GLU A 104 5.61 6.84 6.53
N ALA A 105 6.32 7.49 7.45
CA ALA A 105 7.42 6.88 8.19
C ALA A 105 7.34 7.21 9.67
N PHE A 106 7.59 6.22 10.54
CA PHE A 106 7.86 6.47 11.95
C PHE A 106 9.33 6.79 12.15
N LEU A 107 9.60 7.73 13.06
CA LEU A 107 10.96 8.10 13.47
C LEU A 107 11.13 7.87 14.96
N ASP A 108 12.30 7.40 15.34
CA ASP A 108 12.73 7.41 16.73
C ASP A 108 13.50 8.70 17.01
N LEU A 109 12.89 9.59 17.78
CA LEU A 109 13.47 10.87 18.16
C LEU A 109 14.03 10.86 19.59
N SER A 110 14.32 9.69 20.17
CA SER A 110 14.93 9.59 21.51
C SER A 110 16.36 10.10 21.57
N ILE A 111 16.98 10.31 20.42
CA ILE A 111 18.31 10.94 20.31
C ILE A 111 18.29 12.47 20.54
N PHE A 112 17.12 13.11 20.50
CA PHE A 112 16.97 14.55 20.70
C PHE A 112 16.38 14.87 22.08
N PRO A 113 16.79 16.00 22.70
CA PRO A 113 16.15 16.51 23.92
C PRO A 113 14.65 16.82 23.68
N VAL A 114 13.83 16.62 24.71
CA VAL A 114 12.37 16.83 24.60
C VAL A 114 12.03 18.28 24.30
N GLU A 115 12.84 19.21 24.74
CA GLU A 115 12.70 20.66 24.55
C GLU A 115 12.93 21.07 23.09
N GLU A 116 13.71 20.32 22.33
CA GLU A 116 14.07 20.60 20.93
C GLU A 116 13.10 19.97 19.91
N LEU A 117 12.17 19.13 20.35
CA LEU A 117 11.31 18.35 19.45
C LEU A 117 10.45 19.20 18.50
N GLU A 118 10.04 20.41 18.89
CA GLU A 118 9.30 21.32 18.01
C GLU A 118 10.22 21.89 16.92
N THR A 119 11.46 22.22 17.25
CA THR A 119 12.48 22.68 16.30
C THR A 119 12.85 21.56 15.32
N VAL A 120 13.12 20.36 15.84
CA VAL A 120 13.42 19.16 15.03
C VAL A 120 12.28 18.86 14.07
N ALA A 121 11.02 18.92 14.52
CA ALA A 121 9.86 18.69 13.67
C ALA A 121 9.76 19.72 12.54
N LYS A 122 10.09 20.98 12.83
CA LYS A 122 10.12 22.06 11.83
C LYS A 122 11.24 21.83 10.81
N GLU A 123 12.43 21.48 11.27
CA GLU A 123 13.55 21.17 10.39
C GLU A 123 13.25 19.98 9.47
N ILE A 124 12.69 18.90 10.02
CA ILE A 124 12.26 17.74 9.23
C ILE A 124 11.28 18.16 8.13
N ARG A 125 10.24 18.91 8.48
CA ARG A 125 9.24 19.37 7.51
C ARG A 125 9.86 20.22 6.41
N GLU A 126 10.66 21.22 6.78
CA GLU A 126 11.26 22.17 5.85
C GLU A 126 12.30 21.51 4.95
N THR A 127 13.13 20.62 5.49
CA THR A 127 14.12 19.88 4.72
C THR A 127 13.48 18.95 3.71
N VAL A 128 12.48 18.15 4.13
CA VAL A 128 11.76 17.26 3.20
C VAL A 128 11.09 18.07 2.09
N GLU A 129 10.40 19.18 2.42
CA GLU A 129 9.75 20.02 1.42
C GLU A 129 10.77 20.66 0.47
N THR A 130 11.89 21.15 0.97
CA THR A 130 12.94 21.79 0.15
C THR A 130 13.63 20.80 -0.78
N TRP A 131 13.97 19.60 -0.30
CA TRP A 131 14.74 18.63 -1.08
C TRP A 131 13.90 17.81 -2.06
N THR A 132 12.61 17.58 -1.72
CA THR A 132 11.73 16.70 -2.51
C THR A 132 10.56 17.41 -3.17
N GLY A 133 10.23 18.62 -2.74
CA GLY A 133 9.02 19.32 -3.15
C GLY A 133 7.72 18.75 -2.55
N ILE A 134 7.82 17.73 -1.68
CA ILE A 134 6.67 17.06 -1.07
C ILE A 134 6.40 17.63 0.31
N LYS A 135 5.22 18.22 0.50
CA LYS A 135 4.77 18.73 1.80
C LYS A 135 4.41 17.61 2.74
N VAL A 136 4.90 17.69 3.97
CA VAL A 136 4.65 16.69 5.01
C VAL A 136 4.00 17.30 6.24
N SER A 137 3.36 16.45 7.03
CA SER A 137 2.89 16.75 8.38
C SER A 137 3.62 15.89 9.38
N VAL A 138 4.01 16.47 10.53
CA VAL A 138 4.79 15.81 11.56
C VAL A 138 3.98 15.76 12.85
N GLY A 139 3.79 14.56 13.40
CA GLY A 139 3.16 14.35 14.69
C GLY A 139 4.13 13.66 15.64
N ILE A 140 4.36 14.20 16.83
CA ILE A 140 5.26 13.64 17.84
C ILE A 140 4.49 13.28 19.10
N GLY A 141 4.79 12.10 19.67
CA GLY A 141 4.22 11.63 20.93
C GLY A 141 5.09 10.55 21.58
N PRO A 142 4.81 10.16 22.83
CA PRO A 142 5.55 9.11 23.52
C PRO A 142 5.53 7.75 22.81
N THR A 143 4.44 7.46 22.10
CA THR A 143 4.19 6.18 21.45
C THR A 143 3.75 6.37 19.99
N LYS A 144 3.78 5.31 19.19
CA LYS A 144 3.32 5.35 17.79
C LYS A 144 1.84 5.78 17.66
N VAL A 145 0.97 5.32 18.57
CA VAL A 145 -0.45 5.70 18.57
C VAL A 145 -0.62 7.18 18.86
N LEU A 146 0.09 7.71 19.86
CA LEU A 146 0.04 9.13 20.21
C LEU A 146 0.70 10.02 19.15
N ALA A 147 1.78 9.56 18.50
CA ALA A 147 2.36 10.25 17.35
C ALA A 147 1.38 10.34 16.17
N LYS A 148 0.67 9.25 15.86
CA LYS A 148 -0.40 9.27 14.83
C LYS A 148 -1.56 10.20 15.19
N LEU A 149 -1.95 10.25 16.48
CA LEU A 149 -2.93 11.21 16.95
C LEU A 149 -2.45 12.65 16.75
N ALA A 150 -1.21 12.95 17.13
CA ALA A 150 -0.59 14.25 16.91
C ALA A 150 -0.58 14.65 15.43
N ASN A 151 -0.20 13.74 14.53
CA ASN A 151 -0.21 13.99 13.09
C ASN A 151 -1.62 14.27 12.56
N ARG A 152 -2.63 13.54 13.05
CA ARG A 152 -4.03 13.81 12.69
C ARG A 152 -4.46 15.22 13.07
N ILE A 153 -4.08 15.69 14.26
CA ILE A 153 -4.33 17.06 14.73
C ILE A 153 -3.62 18.07 13.82
N ALA A 154 -2.33 17.82 13.52
CA ALA A 154 -1.53 18.64 12.63
C ALA A 154 -2.18 18.82 11.23
N LYS A 155 -2.77 17.73 10.69
CA LYS A 155 -3.44 17.74 9.39
C LYS A 155 -4.82 18.40 9.40
N LYS A 156 -5.55 18.34 10.52
CA LYS A 156 -6.91 18.88 10.64
C LYS A 156 -6.91 20.40 10.58
N ASP A 157 -5.92 21.03 11.18
CA ASP A 157 -5.76 22.48 11.19
C ASP A 157 -4.33 22.90 10.77
N LYS A 158 -4.05 22.73 9.48
CA LYS A 158 -2.73 23.01 8.89
C LYS A 158 -2.28 24.46 9.08
N GLN A 159 -3.21 25.41 9.15
CA GLN A 159 -2.87 26.83 9.30
C GLN A 159 -2.41 27.17 10.71
N GLN A 160 -3.11 26.67 11.74
CA GLN A 160 -2.75 26.93 13.14
C GLN A 160 -1.55 26.10 13.58
N THR A 161 -1.50 24.84 13.19
CA THR A 161 -0.44 23.90 13.60
C THR A 161 0.82 24.00 12.76
N ASN A 162 0.75 24.67 11.62
CA ASN A 162 1.82 24.67 10.62
C ASN A 162 2.24 23.24 10.23
N CYS A 163 1.28 22.30 10.18
CA CYS A 163 1.47 20.88 9.93
C CYS A 163 2.34 20.14 10.98
N ILE A 164 2.49 20.69 12.18
CA ILE A 164 3.29 20.08 13.27
C ILE A 164 2.45 20.06 14.55
N THR A 165 2.50 18.94 15.28
CA THR A 165 1.91 18.84 16.62
C THR A 165 2.81 17.96 17.49
N VAL A 166 3.15 18.45 18.69
CA VAL A 166 3.99 17.73 19.66
C VAL A 166 3.21 17.50 20.96
N LEU A 167 2.97 16.23 21.28
CA LEU A 167 2.32 15.76 22.49
C LEU A 167 3.38 15.26 23.47
N ASN A 168 4.11 16.21 24.10
CA ASN A 168 5.23 15.92 25.00
C ASN A 168 4.91 16.07 26.48
N THR A 169 3.67 16.43 26.84
CA THR A 169 3.22 16.54 28.23
C THR A 169 1.87 15.84 28.42
N ASP A 170 1.61 15.33 29.63
CA ASP A 170 0.35 14.66 29.96
C ASP A 170 -0.87 15.55 29.70
N LYS A 171 -0.77 16.84 30.00
CA LYS A 171 -1.84 17.82 29.73
C LYS A 171 -2.17 17.88 28.25
N LYS A 172 -1.17 18.02 27.36
CA LYS A 172 -1.37 18.05 25.91
C LYS A 172 -1.98 16.73 25.41
N ILE A 173 -1.53 15.59 25.96
CA ILE A 173 -2.05 14.26 25.59
C ILE A 173 -3.51 14.12 26.01
N ILE A 174 -3.87 14.44 27.25
CA ILE A 174 -5.24 14.35 27.76
C ILE A 174 -6.17 15.25 26.96
N ASP A 175 -5.78 16.50 26.70
CA ASP A 175 -6.57 17.44 25.87
C ASP A 175 -6.77 16.92 24.45
N ALA A 176 -5.77 16.32 23.83
CA ALA A 176 -5.85 15.75 22.51
C ALA A 176 -6.80 14.53 22.47
N LEU A 177 -6.67 13.63 23.45
CA LEU A 177 -7.52 12.44 23.58
C LEU A 177 -8.98 12.79 23.88
N HIS A 178 -9.24 13.79 24.69
CA HIS A 178 -10.58 14.27 25.01
C HIS A 178 -11.35 14.76 23.78
N ARG A 179 -10.66 15.52 22.90
CA ARG A 179 -11.27 16.10 21.68
C ARG A 179 -11.35 15.11 20.51
N THR A 180 -10.72 13.94 20.62
CA THR A 180 -10.64 13.01 19.51
C THR A 180 -11.70 11.92 19.64
N PRO A 181 -12.59 11.77 18.63
CA PRO A 181 -13.51 10.64 18.56
C PRO A 181 -12.77 9.31 18.58
N VAL A 182 -13.33 8.31 19.26
CA VAL A 182 -12.69 6.99 19.41
C VAL A 182 -12.39 6.31 18.07
N GLY A 183 -13.24 6.52 17.06
CA GLY A 183 -13.06 5.98 15.70
C GLY A 183 -11.91 6.63 14.90
N ASP A 184 -11.35 7.72 15.42
CA ASP A 184 -10.23 8.43 14.80
C ASP A 184 -8.86 7.95 15.32
N ILE A 185 -8.86 7.03 16.29
CA ILE A 185 -7.64 6.44 16.85
C ILE A 185 -7.12 5.33 15.91
N TRP A 186 -5.84 5.40 15.62
CA TRP A 186 -5.15 4.37 14.85
C TRP A 186 -5.24 3.01 15.54
N GLY A 187 -5.82 2.04 14.82
CA GLY A 187 -6.12 0.70 15.35
C GLY A 187 -7.59 0.49 15.72
N VAL A 188 -8.42 1.55 15.74
CA VAL A 188 -9.87 1.45 15.93
C VAL A 188 -10.58 1.60 14.59
N GLY A 189 -10.95 0.48 13.96
CA GLY A 189 -11.73 0.50 12.72
C GLY A 189 -13.20 0.85 12.97
N GLY A 190 -13.95 1.23 11.92
CA GLY A 190 -15.35 1.68 12.03
C GLY A 190 -16.27 0.71 12.78
N ARG A 191 -16.08 -0.62 12.60
CA ARG A 191 -16.86 -1.62 13.34
C ARG A 191 -16.58 -1.60 14.84
N TYR A 192 -15.32 -1.43 15.25
CA TYR A 192 -14.96 -1.30 16.66
C TYR A 192 -15.46 0.03 17.22
N ALA A 193 -15.29 1.14 16.49
CA ALA A 193 -15.80 2.45 16.90
C ALA A 193 -17.31 2.41 17.16
N GLN A 194 -18.08 1.80 16.27
CA GLN A 194 -19.52 1.66 16.45
C GLN A 194 -19.86 0.80 17.67
N LYS A 195 -19.22 -0.36 17.86
CA LYS A 195 -19.42 -1.18 19.05
C LYS A 195 -19.09 -0.45 20.35
N LEU A 196 -17.96 0.25 20.39
CA LEU A 196 -17.52 1.04 21.55
C LEU A 196 -18.59 2.08 21.94
N LYS A 197 -19.15 2.78 20.96
CA LYS A 197 -20.20 3.77 21.19
C LYS A 197 -21.51 3.15 21.65
N THR A 198 -22.00 2.13 20.90
CA THR A 198 -23.35 1.61 21.11
C THR A 198 -23.47 0.69 22.33
N LEU A 199 -22.43 -0.08 22.66
CA LEU A 199 -22.48 -1.06 23.75
C LEU A 199 -21.92 -0.53 25.08
N TRP A 200 -20.96 0.40 25.03
CA TRP A 200 -20.24 0.86 26.23
C TRP A 200 -20.22 2.38 26.41
N GLY A 201 -20.85 3.15 25.51
CA GLY A 201 -20.90 4.62 25.61
C GLY A 201 -19.50 5.29 25.48
N ILE A 202 -18.54 4.62 24.80
CA ILE A 202 -17.18 5.12 24.62
C ILE A 202 -17.13 5.91 23.31
N ASP A 203 -17.19 7.24 23.41
CA ASP A 203 -17.20 8.16 22.27
C ASP A 203 -15.84 8.78 22.00
N THR A 204 -15.04 8.99 23.03
CA THR A 204 -13.75 9.69 22.92
C THR A 204 -12.57 8.74 23.14
N ALA A 205 -11.41 9.16 22.61
CA ALA A 205 -10.16 8.45 22.81
C ALA A 205 -9.72 8.43 24.28
N LEU A 206 -10.07 9.47 25.06
CA LEU A 206 -9.79 9.51 26.49
C LEU A 206 -10.59 8.46 27.28
N GLN A 207 -11.87 8.28 26.94
CA GLN A 207 -12.66 7.22 27.54
C GLN A 207 -12.08 5.83 27.23
N LEU A 208 -11.63 5.61 25.98
CA LEU A 208 -10.96 4.37 25.60
C LEU A 208 -9.65 4.15 26.36
N ARG A 209 -8.81 5.19 26.52
CA ARG A 209 -7.57 5.15 27.30
C ARG A 209 -7.80 4.64 28.72
N ASN A 210 -8.92 5.02 29.34
CA ASN A 210 -9.27 4.69 30.72
C ASN A 210 -9.85 3.28 30.89
N MET A 211 -10.00 2.50 29.80
CA MET A 211 -10.44 1.11 29.90
C MET A 211 -9.31 0.20 30.39
N SER A 212 -9.69 -0.90 31.07
CA SER A 212 -8.72 -1.90 31.53
C SER A 212 -8.15 -2.72 30.38
N GLU A 213 -6.98 -3.32 30.59
CA GLU A 213 -6.37 -4.25 29.64
C GLU A 213 -7.24 -5.51 29.47
N ASP A 214 -7.95 -5.96 30.50
CA ASP A 214 -8.90 -7.09 30.42
C ASP A 214 -10.08 -6.78 29.50
N PHE A 215 -10.62 -5.56 29.60
CA PHE A 215 -11.63 -5.08 28.66
C PHE A 215 -11.11 -5.13 27.21
N ALA A 216 -9.89 -4.60 27.00
CA ALA A 216 -9.30 -4.57 25.66
C ALA A 216 -8.99 -5.97 25.14
N ASN A 217 -8.51 -6.86 25.98
CA ASN A 217 -8.26 -8.26 25.61
C ASN A 217 -9.56 -8.98 25.18
N THR A 218 -10.64 -8.73 25.89
CA THR A 218 -11.93 -9.39 25.62
C THR A 218 -12.64 -8.82 24.39
N TYR A 219 -12.66 -7.50 24.23
CA TYR A 219 -13.55 -6.81 23.27
C TYR A 219 -12.85 -6.11 22.11
N LEU A 220 -11.52 -5.90 22.17
CA LEU A 220 -10.74 -5.17 21.14
C LEU A 220 -9.74 -6.04 20.37
N GLY A 221 -9.96 -7.35 20.30
CA GLY A 221 -9.12 -8.25 19.51
C GLY A 221 -7.87 -8.77 20.21
N GLY A 222 -7.99 -9.05 21.52
CA GLY A 222 -6.95 -9.70 22.30
C GLY A 222 -5.73 -8.79 22.50
N VAL A 223 -4.54 -9.36 22.32
CA VAL A 223 -3.26 -8.67 22.50
C VAL A 223 -3.16 -7.34 21.71
N VAL A 224 -3.81 -7.24 20.55
CA VAL A 224 -3.81 -6.00 19.76
C VAL A 224 -4.51 -4.87 20.51
N GLY A 225 -5.65 -5.17 21.16
CA GLY A 225 -6.37 -4.22 21.99
C GLY A 225 -5.60 -3.82 23.24
N VAL A 226 -4.97 -4.78 23.91
CA VAL A 226 -4.10 -4.51 25.08
C VAL A 226 -2.96 -3.57 24.71
N ARG A 227 -2.27 -3.83 23.60
CA ARG A 227 -1.21 -2.95 23.09
C ARG A 227 -1.73 -1.54 22.79
N LEU A 228 -2.95 -1.42 22.26
CA LEU A 228 -3.56 -0.12 21.98
C LEU A 228 -3.77 0.69 23.28
N ILE A 229 -4.31 0.06 24.34
CA ILE A 229 -4.50 0.74 25.64
C ILE A 229 -3.16 1.18 26.24
N ARG A 230 -2.14 0.32 26.20
CA ARG A 230 -0.78 0.68 26.67
C ARG A 230 -0.23 1.88 25.90
N GLU A 231 -0.32 1.87 24.59
CA GLU A 231 0.14 2.98 23.73
C GLU A 231 -0.61 4.29 24.03
N LEU A 232 -1.93 4.24 24.26
CA LEU A 232 -2.72 5.42 24.66
C LEU A 232 -2.34 5.96 26.03
N ASN A 233 -1.84 5.09 26.94
CA ASN A 233 -1.33 5.46 28.25
C ASN A 233 0.14 5.90 28.23
N GLY A 234 0.78 6.02 27.07
CA GLY A 234 2.15 6.46 26.93
C GLY A 234 3.20 5.36 27.13
N THR A 235 2.79 4.11 27.30
CA THR A 235 3.69 2.96 27.42
C THR A 235 3.92 2.33 26.04
N THR A 236 5.17 2.31 25.58
CA THR A 236 5.53 1.71 24.29
C THR A 236 5.19 0.20 24.29
N ALA A 237 4.32 -0.21 23.41
CA ALA A 237 3.94 -1.60 23.19
C ALA A 237 4.17 -2.07 21.75
N ARG A 238 4.61 -1.16 20.88
CA ARG A 238 5.00 -1.40 19.49
C ARG A 238 6.37 -0.79 19.27
N GLU A 239 7.38 -1.66 19.20
CA GLU A 239 8.74 -1.25 18.89
C GLU A 239 8.86 -0.76 17.43
N MET A 240 9.97 -0.09 17.12
CA MET A 240 10.34 0.24 15.75
C MET A 240 10.60 -1.06 14.99
N GLU A 241 9.87 -1.26 13.90
CA GLU A 241 10.05 -2.43 13.05
C GLU A 241 11.13 -2.13 12.01
N ARG A 242 12.14 -2.99 11.94
CA ARG A 242 13.08 -2.98 10.82
C ARG A 242 12.36 -3.51 9.58
N GLU A 243 12.77 -3.07 8.40
CA GLU A 243 12.21 -3.58 7.15
C GLU A 243 12.17 -5.11 7.16
N LEU A 244 10.99 -5.67 6.91
CA LEU A 244 10.84 -7.12 6.79
C LEU A 244 11.61 -7.58 5.56
N VAL A 245 12.75 -8.19 5.79
CA VAL A 245 13.63 -8.70 4.74
C VAL A 245 12.88 -9.68 3.85
N ASN A 246 12.00 -10.54 4.41
CA ASN A 246 11.30 -11.59 3.65
C ASN A 246 9.79 -11.61 3.93
N LYS A 247 9.02 -11.54 2.87
CA LYS A 247 7.57 -11.75 2.91
C LYS A 247 7.26 -13.23 3.08
N LYS A 248 6.26 -13.57 3.87
CA LYS A 248 5.78 -14.95 4.06
C LYS A 248 4.91 -15.44 2.90
N MET A 249 4.47 -14.53 2.04
CA MET A 249 3.54 -14.77 0.95
C MET A 249 3.68 -13.68 -0.12
N ILE A 250 3.63 -14.05 -1.38
CA ILE A 250 3.70 -13.12 -2.52
C ILE A 250 2.45 -13.28 -3.36
N ALA A 251 1.70 -12.20 -3.55
CA ALA A 251 0.51 -12.20 -4.40
C ALA A 251 0.62 -11.17 -5.52
N THR A 252 0.05 -11.53 -6.67
CA THR A 252 -0.19 -10.60 -7.78
C THR A 252 -1.63 -10.76 -8.24
N THR A 253 -2.41 -9.69 -8.07
CA THR A 253 -3.83 -9.69 -8.43
C THR A 253 -4.18 -8.43 -9.20
N ARG A 254 -5.03 -8.54 -10.22
CA ARG A 254 -5.49 -7.38 -11.01
C ARG A 254 -6.94 -7.56 -11.44
N MET A 255 -7.66 -6.46 -11.51
CA MET A 255 -8.90 -6.40 -12.28
C MET A 255 -8.53 -6.32 -13.77
N PHE A 256 -9.34 -6.94 -14.61
CA PHE A 256 -9.24 -6.79 -16.06
C PHE A 256 -9.69 -5.39 -16.48
N GLY A 257 -9.14 -4.88 -17.57
CA GLY A 257 -9.52 -3.58 -18.15
C GLY A 257 -10.95 -3.57 -18.68
N SER A 258 -11.36 -4.70 -19.23
CA SER A 258 -12.75 -5.06 -19.54
C SER A 258 -13.02 -6.49 -19.05
N PRO A 259 -14.27 -6.83 -18.72
CA PRO A 259 -14.60 -8.20 -18.35
C PRO A 259 -14.23 -9.20 -19.45
N VAL A 260 -13.76 -10.38 -19.07
CA VAL A 260 -13.19 -11.42 -19.94
C VAL A 260 -14.03 -12.70 -19.82
N ASP A 261 -14.33 -13.34 -20.93
CA ASP A 261 -15.06 -14.60 -21.01
C ASP A 261 -14.27 -15.73 -21.70
N ASP A 262 -13.14 -15.40 -22.36
CA ASP A 262 -12.24 -16.39 -22.95
C ASP A 262 -11.27 -16.94 -21.89
N ILE A 263 -11.17 -18.26 -21.83
CA ILE A 263 -10.25 -18.98 -20.94
C ILE A 263 -8.78 -18.68 -21.27
N ASN A 264 -8.44 -18.44 -22.53
CA ASN A 264 -7.07 -18.16 -22.96
C ASN A 264 -6.59 -16.81 -22.39
N ASP A 265 -7.44 -15.78 -22.42
CA ASP A 265 -7.14 -14.49 -21.81
C ASP A 265 -6.87 -14.61 -20.30
N ILE A 266 -7.67 -15.44 -19.63
CA ILE A 266 -7.47 -15.70 -18.19
C ILE A 266 -6.15 -16.45 -17.94
N LYS A 267 -5.81 -17.44 -18.77
CA LYS A 267 -4.54 -18.18 -18.71
C LYS A 267 -3.35 -17.26 -18.94
N GLU A 268 -3.40 -16.41 -19.96
CA GLU A 268 -2.35 -15.42 -20.25
C GLU A 268 -2.16 -14.44 -19.08
N ALA A 269 -3.26 -13.95 -18.50
CA ALA A 269 -3.21 -13.08 -17.33
C ALA A 269 -2.58 -13.78 -16.14
N VAL A 270 -3.00 -15.00 -15.82
CA VAL A 270 -2.45 -15.81 -14.73
C VAL A 270 -0.97 -16.11 -14.94
N ALA A 271 -0.55 -16.49 -16.16
CA ALA A 271 0.85 -16.69 -16.49
C ALA A 271 1.69 -15.42 -16.30
N THR A 272 1.15 -14.27 -16.71
CA THR A 272 1.78 -12.96 -16.48
C THR A 272 1.91 -12.64 -14.99
N TYR A 273 0.87 -12.92 -14.19
CA TYR A 273 0.90 -12.66 -12.75
C TYR A 273 1.85 -13.60 -12.01
N ILE A 274 1.95 -14.85 -12.44
CA ILE A 274 2.95 -15.80 -11.94
C ILE A 274 4.37 -15.33 -12.25
N ALA A 275 4.64 -14.89 -13.49
CA ALA A 275 5.96 -14.36 -13.86
C ALA A 275 6.38 -13.19 -12.96
N ARG A 276 5.46 -12.25 -12.70
CA ARG A 276 5.68 -11.12 -11.78
C ARG A 276 5.84 -11.53 -10.31
N ALA A 277 5.12 -12.56 -9.87
CA ALA A 277 5.25 -13.08 -8.51
C ALA A 277 6.57 -13.84 -8.34
N ALA A 278 6.98 -14.62 -9.35
CA ALA A 278 8.23 -15.37 -9.37
C ALA A 278 9.47 -14.44 -9.35
N GLU A 279 9.44 -13.34 -10.10
CA GLU A 279 10.49 -12.31 -10.04
C GLU A 279 10.65 -11.76 -8.60
N LYS A 280 9.55 -11.41 -7.93
CA LYS A 280 9.59 -10.95 -6.53
C LYS A 280 10.08 -12.02 -5.58
N LEU A 281 9.74 -13.29 -5.84
CA LEU A 281 10.18 -14.45 -5.07
C LEU A 281 11.70 -14.60 -5.14
N ARG A 282 12.28 -14.51 -6.34
CA ARG A 282 13.73 -14.57 -6.57
C ARG A 282 14.48 -13.40 -5.95
N ARG A 283 13.91 -12.16 -6.03
CA ARG A 283 14.51 -10.97 -5.40
C ARG A 283 14.65 -11.08 -3.89
N GLN A 284 13.81 -11.88 -3.21
CA GLN A 284 13.95 -12.13 -1.78
C GLN A 284 14.63 -13.50 -1.49
N HIS A 285 15.30 -14.11 -2.48
CA HIS A 285 15.99 -15.38 -2.34
C HIS A 285 15.12 -16.48 -1.74
N SER A 286 13.89 -16.62 -2.26
CA SER A 286 12.92 -17.60 -1.77
C SER A 286 12.39 -18.48 -2.90
N ALA A 287 11.90 -19.67 -2.53
CA ALA A 287 11.16 -20.60 -3.36
C ALA A 287 9.78 -20.87 -2.76
N ALA A 288 8.76 -21.11 -3.59
CA ALA A 288 7.41 -21.37 -3.15
C ALA A 288 7.05 -22.85 -3.22
N LYS A 289 6.39 -23.36 -2.19
CA LYS A 289 5.87 -24.73 -2.11
C LYS A 289 4.41 -24.83 -2.56
N MET A 290 3.66 -23.72 -2.55
CA MET A 290 2.24 -23.72 -2.85
C MET A 290 1.86 -22.57 -3.77
N ILE A 291 1.00 -22.87 -4.75
CA ILE A 291 0.40 -21.91 -5.68
C ILE A 291 -1.10 -21.90 -5.44
N SER A 292 -1.67 -20.72 -5.27
CA SER A 292 -3.12 -20.51 -5.28
C SER A 292 -3.48 -19.60 -6.45
N VAL A 293 -4.55 -19.95 -7.16
CA VAL A 293 -5.14 -19.15 -8.22
C VAL A 293 -6.59 -18.87 -7.86
N PHE A 294 -7.05 -17.65 -8.11
CA PHE A 294 -8.46 -17.32 -7.97
C PHE A 294 -8.93 -16.44 -9.12
N VAL A 295 -10.20 -16.54 -9.42
CA VAL A 295 -10.92 -15.70 -10.37
C VAL A 295 -12.17 -15.15 -9.72
N VAL A 296 -12.59 -13.95 -10.12
CA VAL A 296 -13.81 -13.31 -9.63
C VAL A 296 -14.75 -13.09 -10.82
N SER A 297 -15.92 -13.71 -10.77
CA SER A 297 -16.96 -13.52 -11.79
C SER A 297 -17.60 -12.14 -11.68
N LYS A 298 -18.09 -11.62 -12.81
CA LYS A 298 -19.03 -10.51 -12.85
C LYS A 298 -20.42 -11.11 -12.66
N GLU A 299 -21.11 -10.74 -11.59
CA GLU A 299 -22.48 -11.16 -11.39
C GLU A 299 -23.44 -10.23 -12.12
N GLU A 300 -24.51 -10.79 -12.68
CA GLU A 300 -25.54 -10.04 -13.42
C GLU A 300 -26.53 -9.36 -12.47
N ASP A 301 -26.64 -9.83 -11.23
CA ASP A 301 -27.57 -9.28 -10.26
C ASP A 301 -26.99 -8.07 -9.51
N HIS A 302 -27.54 -6.91 -9.81
CA HIS A 302 -27.15 -5.62 -9.25
C HIS A 302 -27.63 -5.38 -7.81
N SER A 303 -28.28 -6.35 -7.19
CA SER A 303 -29.07 -6.10 -5.96
C SER A 303 -28.27 -6.12 -4.67
N VAL A 304 -27.09 -6.75 -4.57
CA VAL A 304 -26.47 -6.95 -3.24
C VAL A 304 -24.95 -6.74 -3.14
N ASP A 305 -24.13 -7.00 -4.13
CA ASP A 305 -22.68 -6.81 -3.95
C ASP A 305 -21.91 -6.67 -5.29
N PHE A 306 -21.31 -5.49 -5.51
CA PHE A 306 -20.37 -5.25 -6.61
C PHE A 306 -19.14 -6.18 -6.59
N ARG A 307 -19.01 -7.03 -5.55
CA ARG A 307 -17.79 -7.85 -5.35
C ARG A 307 -17.72 -9.07 -6.23
N GLY A 308 -18.84 -9.64 -6.66
CA GLY A 308 -18.90 -10.87 -7.45
C GLY A 308 -18.39 -12.10 -6.69
N ALA A 309 -18.74 -13.31 -7.19
CA ALA A 309 -18.31 -14.55 -6.55
C ALA A 309 -16.82 -14.82 -6.82
N THR A 310 -16.08 -15.11 -5.77
CA THR A 310 -14.68 -15.50 -5.85
C THR A 310 -14.56 -17.02 -5.85
N HIS A 311 -13.97 -17.56 -6.90
CA HIS A 311 -13.64 -18.98 -7.03
C HIS A 311 -12.12 -19.13 -6.97
N GLY A 312 -11.63 -19.96 -6.07
CA GLY A 312 -10.19 -20.20 -5.89
C GLY A 312 -9.86 -21.69 -5.76
N ASN A 313 -8.66 -22.03 -6.19
CA ASN A 313 -8.10 -23.36 -6.00
C ASN A 313 -6.58 -23.25 -5.76
N GLN A 314 -5.98 -24.30 -5.21
CA GLN A 314 -4.57 -24.31 -4.86
C GLN A 314 -3.93 -25.68 -5.14
N ILE A 315 -2.62 -25.68 -5.33
CA ILE A 315 -1.82 -26.87 -5.49
C ILE A 315 -0.54 -26.79 -4.65
N ILE A 316 -0.17 -27.89 -4.02
CA ILE A 316 1.12 -28.07 -3.35
C ILE A 316 2.07 -28.70 -4.34
N LEU A 317 3.21 -28.06 -4.57
CA LEU A 317 4.24 -28.56 -5.47
C LEU A 317 5.03 -29.71 -4.84
N PRO A 318 5.52 -30.67 -5.64
CA PRO A 318 6.36 -31.75 -5.14
C PRO A 318 7.64 -31.25 -4.44
N ALA A 319 8.29 -30.23 -4.99
CA ALA A 319 9.39 -29.49 -4.38
C ALA A 319 9.11 -27.99 -4.47
N ALA A 320 9.70 -27.18 -3.57
CA ALA A 320 9.63 -25.73 -3.68
C ALA A 320 10.45 -25.27 -4.88
N THR A 321 9.94 -24.26 -5.62
CA THR A 321 10.64 -23.72 -6.78
C THR A 321 10.48 -22.21 -6.90
N SER A 322 11.46 -21.55 -7.54
CA SER A 322 11.41 -20.15 -7.95
C SER A 322 11.43 -19.97 -9.48
N PHE A 323 11.41 -21.09 -10.22
CA PHE A 323 11.44 -21.08 -11.68
C PHE A 323 10.07 -20.77 -12.25
N THR A 324 10.02 -19.74 -13.09
CA THR A 324 8.76 -19.21 -13.62
C THR A 324 8.00 -20.24 -14.47
N ASN A 325 8.70 -21.00 -15.29
CA ASN A 325 8.12 -22.08 -16.12
C ASN A 325 7.45 -23.17 -15.29
N GLU A 326 8.09 -23.59 -14.18
CA GLU A 326 7.55 -24.60 -13.26
C GLU A 326 6.34 -24.11 -12.48
N LEU A 327 6.25 -22.79 -12.22
CA LEU A 327 5.12 -22.17 -11.54
C LEU A 327 3.94 -21.88 -12.49
N ILE A 328 4.20 -21.56 -13.77
CA ILE A 328 3.15 -21.23 -14.74
C ILE A 328 2.30 -22.47 -15.07
N LYS A 329 2.91 -23.62 -15.33
CA LYS A 329 2.19 -24.82 -15.76
C LYS A 329 1.09 -25.24 -14.80
N PRO A 330 1.35 -25.49 -13.50
CA PRO A 330 0.29 -25.84 -12.56
C PRO A 330 -0.70 -24.70 -12.29
N ALA A 331 -0.28 -23.44 -12.41
CA ALA A 331 -1.20 -22.32 -12.30
C ALA A 331 -2.24 -22.27 -13.44
N ILE A 332 -1.83 -22.60 -14.67
CA ILE A 332 -2.74 -22.73 -15.83
C ILE A 332 -3.70 -23.90 -15.64
N GLU A 333 -3.23 -25.04 -15.16
CA GLU A 333 -4.10 -26.19 -14.84
C GLU A 333 -5.15 -25.87 -13.76
N LEU A 334 -4.84 -24.96 -12.82
CA LEU A 334 -5.82 -24.47 -11.88
C LEU A 334 -6.88 -23.57 -12.54
N VAL A 335 -6.51 -22.81 -13.59
CA VAL A 335 -7.49 -22.02 -14.35
C VAL A 335 -8.48 -22.93 -15.05
N ASP A 336 -8.02 -24.06 -15.65
CA ASP A 336 -8.92 -25.04 -16.29
C ASP A 336 -10.00 -25.58 -15.34
N LYS A 337 -9.63 -25.75 -14.06
CA LYS A 337 -10.56 -26.22 -13.00
C LYS A 337 -11.51 -25.13 -12.52
N LEU A 338 -11.12 -23.85 -12.61
CA LEU A 338 -11.88 -22.71 -12.09
C LEU A 338 -12.80 -22.09 -13.13
N TYR A 339 -12.43 -22.19 -14.39
CA TYR A 339 -13.20 -21.61 -15.50
C TYR A 339 -14.53 -22.33 -15.71
N LYS A 340 -15.58 -21.55 -15.93
CA LYS A 340 -16.92 -22.04 -16.30
C LYS A 340 -17.35 -21.34 -17.59
N LYS A 341 -17.60 -22.11 -18.63
CA LYS A 341 -18.08 -21.59 -19.93
C LYS A 341 -19.37 -20.78 -19.74
N GLY A 342 -19.46 -19.64 -20.39
CA GLY A 342 -20.62 -18.73 -20.30
C GLY A 342 -20.60 -17.77 -19.10
N LYS A 343 -19.58 -17.85 -18.22
CA LYS A 343 -19.37 -16.84 -17.18
C LYS A 343 -18.37 -15.79 -17.66
N VAL A 344 -18.61 -14.55 -17.25
CA VAL A 344 -17.73 -13.40 -17.47
C VAL A 344 -16.93 -13.13 -16.21
N TYR A 345 -15.64 -12.87 -16.33
CA TYR A 345 -14.72 -12.64 -15.21
C TYR A 345 -14.19 -11.21 -15.21
N LYS A 346 -14.10 -10.60 -14.05
CA LYS A 346 -13.63 -9.22 -13.87
C LYS A 346 -12.28 -9.11 -13.18
N LYS A 347 -11.79 -10.18 -12.57
CA LYS A 347 -10.52 -10.18 -11.81
C LYS A 347 -9.91 -11.58 -11.80
N ALA A 348 -8.60 -11.64 -11.86
CA ALA A 348 -7.83 -12.83 -11.54
C ALA A 348 -6.68 -12.49 -10.59
N GLY A 349 -6.17 -13.51 -9.92
CA GLY A 349 -5.01 -13.36 -9.06
C GLY A 349 -4.33 -14.66 -8.74
N VAL A 350 -3.04 -14.55 -8.43
CA VAL A 350 -2.18 -15.64 -8.01
C VAL A 350 -1.53 -15.32 -6.68
N MET A 351 -1.23 -16.34 -5.91
CA MET A 351 -0.55 -16.24 -4.64
C MET A 351 0.44 -17.39 -4.47
N LEU A 352 1.68 -17.05 -4.17
CA LEU A 352 2.77 -17.96 -3.84
C LEU A 352 2.95 -17.98 -2.33
N SER A 353 2.91 -19.17 -1.72
CA SER A 353 3.01 -19.35 -0.27
C SER A 353 3.80 -20.61 0.07
N GLY A 354 3.96 -20.90 1.38
CA GLY A 354 4.89 -21.94 1.82
C GLY A 354 6.31 -21.59 1.38
N LEU A 355 6.72 -20.33 1.59
CA LEU A 355 8.01 -19.83 1.14
C LEU A 355 9.13 -20.36 2.02
N VAL A 356 10.19 -20.86 1.37
CA VAL A 356 11.44 -21.31 1.97
C VAL A 356 12.61 -20.58 1.33
N PRO A 357 13.77 -20.44 2.01
CA PRO A 357 14.98 -19.94 1.37
C PRO A 357 15.35 -20.81 0.14
N ASP A 358 15.72 -20.17 -0.96
CA ASP A 358 16.06 -20.88 -2.21
C ASP A 358 17.36 -21.69 -2.11
N THR A 359 18.18 -21.43 -1.08
CA THR A 359 19.37 -22.21 -0.71
C THR A 359 19.07 -23.45 0.16
N SER A 360 17.82 -23.61 0.63
CA SER A 360 17.41 -24.65 1.56
C SER A 360 16.16 -25.39 1.08
N ILE A 361 16.11 -25.70 -0.22
CA ILE A 361 15.00 -26.44 -0.81
C ILE A 361 15.19 -27.92 -0.48
N GLN A 362 14.20 -28.49 0.19
CA GLN A 362 14.17 -29.93 0.40
C GLN A 362 13.89 -30.65 -0.93
N ALA A 363 14.87 -31.40 -1.42
CA ALA A 363 14.73 -32.23 -2.61
C ALA A 363 13.71 -33.36 -2.38
N ASN A 364 13.13 -33.83 -3.48
CA ASN A 364 12.27 -34.99 -3.50
C ASN A 364 13.00 -36.08 -4.33
N LEU A 365 13.12 -37.28 -3.78
CA LEU A 365 13.82 -38.41 -4.44
C LEU A 365 13.26 -38.74 -5.83
N PHE A 366 12.02 -38.38 -6.11
CA PHE A 366 11.33 -38.69 -7.37
C PHE A 366 11.28 -37.49 -8.34
N VAL A 367 11.87 -36.34 -7.98
CA VAL A 367 11.93 -35.17 -8.83
C VAL A 367 13.37 -34.88 -9.20
N PRO A 368 13.71 -34.76 -10.50
CA PRO A 368 15.06 -34.41 -10.94
C PRO A 368 15.53 -33.10 -10.30
N GLU A 369 16.81 -33.05 -9.91
CA GLU A 369 17.40 -31.79 -9.45
C GLU A 369 17.41 -30.74 -10.57
N THR A 370 16.97 -29.53 -10.24
CA THR A 370 17.00 -28.40 -11.16
C THR A 370 18.44 -27.98 -11.45
N LYS A 371 18.79 -27.87 -12.73
CA LYS A 371 20.16 -27.57 -13.14
C LYS A 371 20.52 -26.10 -12.86
N ASN A 372 21.75 -25.84 -12.41
CA ASN A 372 22.28 -24.49 -12.19
C ASN A 372 22.15 -23.53 -13.39
N CYS A 373 22.09 -24.05 -14.62
CA CYS A 373 21.90 -23.24 -15.82
C CYS A 373 20.50 -22.58 -15.87
N GLU A 374 19.45 -23.21 -15.33
CA GLU A 374 18.10 -22.64 -15.28
C GLU A 374 18.02 -21.46 -14.33
N ARG A 375 18.74 -21.49 -13.20
CA ARG A 375 18.84 -20.34 -12.29
C ARG A 375 19.47 -19.14 -12.99
N LYS A 376 20.61 -19.33 -13.67
CA LYS A 376 21.26 -18.26 -14.42
C LYS A 376 20.36 -17.67 -15.50
N LEU A 377 19.57 -18.49 -16.18
CA LEU A 377 18.61 -18.02 -17.18
C LEU A 377 17.53 -17.12 -16.55
N MET A 378 16.96 -17.51 -15.40
CA MET A 378 15.96 -16.69 -14.69
C MET A 378 16.57 -15.35 -14.25
N ASP A 379 17.77 -15.37 -13.70
CA ASP A 379 18.48 -14.15 -13.28
C ASP A 379 18.78 -13.21 -14.48
N MET A 380 19.13 -13.78 -15.64
CA MET A 380 19.33 -12.98 -16.87
C MET A 380 18.01 -12.35 -17.35
N ILE A 381 16.92 -13.09 -17.38
CA ILE A 381 15.60 -12.56 -17.76
C ILE A 381 15.18 -11.44 -16.81
N ASP A 382 15.33 -11.65 -15.50
CA ASP A 382 14.99 -10.64 -14.49
C ASP A 382 15.84 -9.37 -14.64
N ASN A 383 17.16 -9.52 -14.88
CA ASN A 383 18.08 -8.40 -15.07
C ASN A 383 17.76 -7.59 -16.33
N ILE A 384 17.44 -8.24 -17.46
CA ILE A 384 17.06 -7.57 -18.70
C ILE A 384 15.75 -6.80 -18.48
N ASN A 385 14.72 -7.43 -17.93
CA ASN A 385 13.44 -6.79 -17.68
C ASN A 385 13.56 -5.64 -16.66
N PHE A 386 14.42 -5.79 -15.65
CA PHE A 386 14.68 -4.73 -14.68
C PHE A 386 15.42 -3.55 -15.30
N SER A 387 16.48 -3.80 -16.09
CA SER A 387 17.26 -2.73 -16.75
C SER A 387 16.42 -1.92 -17.73
N GLN A 388 15.54 -2.58 -18.48
CA GLN A 388 14.64 -1.94 -19.43
C GLN A 388 13.38 -1.35 -18.75
N ARG A 389 13.19 -1.63 -17.47
CA ARG A 389 11.99 -1.23 -16.69
C ARG A 389 10.66 -1.60 -17.38
N ASP A 390 10.67 -2.69 -18.15
CA ASP A 390 9.51 -3.22 -18.87
C ASP A 390 9.62 -4.74 -19.02
N ASP A 391 8.51 -5.42 -19.38
CA ASP A 391 8.47 -6.84 -19.71
C ASP A 391 8.96 -7.08 -21.15
N VAL A 392 10.24 -6.87 -21.42
CA VAL A 392 10.82 -7.07 -22.75
C VAL A 392 10.88 -8.57 -23.09
N LEU A 393 11.40 -9.37 -22.14
CA LEU A 393 11.40 -10.82 -22.25
C LEU A 393 10.19 -11.40 -21.53
N LYS A 394 9.39 -12.20 -22.23
CA LYS A 394 8.16 -12.81 -21.72
C LYS A 394 8.15 -14.30 -21.97
N PHE A 395 7.50 -15.03 -21.07
CA PHE A 395 7.18 -16.44 -21.33
C PHE A 395 6.04 -16.51 -22.36
N ALA A 396 6.10 -17.45 -23.29
CA ALA A 396 5.09 -17.61 -24.34
C ALA A 396 3.66 -17.71 -23.81
N ALA A 397 3.48 -18.38 -22.65
CA ALA A 397 2.19 -18.49 -21.97
C ALA A 397 1.59 -17.15 -21.52
N SER A 398 2.38 -16.06 -21.46
CA SER A 398 1.91 -14.71 -21.07
C SER A 398 1.30 -13.91 -22.22
N GLY A 399 1.25 -14.46 -23.44
CA GLY A 399 0.72 -13.80 -24.62
C GLY A 399 1.45 -12.53 -25.04
N THR A 400 1.05 -11.96 -26.15
CA THR A 400 1.67 -10.76 -26.76
C THR A 400 0.74 -9.54 -26.78
N THR A 401 -0.57 -9.73 -27.00
CA THR A 401 -1.55 -8.67 -27.19
C THR A 401 -2.07 -8.10 -25.86
N ARG A 402 -2.45 -8.95 -24.92
CA ARG A 402 -2.90 -8.59 -23.57
C ARG A 402 -4.06 -7.60 -23.52
N ASP A 403 -5.13 -7.85 -24.26
CA ASP A 403 -6.33 -6.98 -24.33
C ASP A 403 -7.06 -6.90 -22.97
N TRP A 404 -6.86 -7.89 -22.11
CA TRP A 404 -7.31 -7.92 -20.71
C TRP A 404 -6.56 -6.94 -19.79
N LYS A 405 -5.52 -6.25 -20.28
CA LYS A 405 -4.67 -5.38 -19.47
C LYS A 405 -5.48 -4.29 -18.77
N MET A 406 -5.13 -4.06 -17.52
CA MET A 406 -5.69 -3.00 -16.68
C MET A 406 -5.60 -1.61 -17.35
N ARG A 407 -6.68 -0.82 -17.27
CA ARG A 407 -6.74 0.55 -17.79
C ARG A 407 -5.93 1.49 -16.92
N GLN A 408 -5.24 2.43 -17.56
CA GLN A 408 -4.52 3.56 -16.98
C GLN A 408 -4.44 4.67 -18.03
N GLU A 409 -5.61 5.19 -18.44
CA GLU A 409 -5.73 6.07 -19.61
C GLU A 409 -5.24 7.51 -19.34
N LEU A 410 -5.27 7.93 -18.08
CA LEU A 410 -4.90 9.28 -17.62
C LEU A 410 -3.57 9.29 -16.86
N ARG A 411 -2.69 8.32 -17.11
CA ARG A 411 -1.41 8.24 -16.43
C ARG A 411 -0.46 9.33 -16.92
N SER A 412 0.15 10.04 -15.97
CA SER A 412 1.25 10.97 -16.24
C SER A 412 2.52 10.26 -16.72
N PRO A 413 3.45 10.94 -17.39
CA PRO A 413 4.77 10.41 -17.67
C PRO A 413 5.53 10.01 -16.39
N ARG A 414 6.44 9.05 -16.52
CA ARG A 414 7.30 8.57 -15.43
C ARG A 414 8.55 9.45 -15.34
N TYR A 415 8.36 10.72 -15.05
CA TYR A 415 9.35 11.81 -15.13
C TYR A 415 10.71 11.51 -14.48
N THR A 416 10.76 10.66 -13.46
CA THR A 416 11.98 10.39 -12.67
C THR A 416 12.57 9.00 -12.90
N THR A 417 11.85 8.11 -13.62
CA THR A 417 12.24 6.70 -13.76
C THR A 417 12.38 6.22 -15.21
N ARG A 418 12.11 7.10 -16.20
CA ARG A 418 12.24 6.80 -17.63
C ARG A 418 12.84 7.98 -18.38
N TRP A 419 13.93 7.72 -19.13
CA TRP A 419 14.60 8.75 -19.92
C TRP A 419 13.75 9.31 -21.07
N ASP A 420 12.97 8.45 -21.70
CA ASP A 420 12.05 8.77 -22.80
C ASP A 420 10.79 9.53 -22.34
N GLU A 421 10.53 9.59 -21.04
CA GLU A 421 9.39 10.29 -20.44
C GLU A 421 9.81 11.51 -19.58
N LEU A 422 11.07 12.00 -19.70
CA LEU A 422 11.54 13.18 -19.00
C LEU A 422 10.71 14.41 -19.37
N TYR A 423 10.63 15.37 -18.43
CA TYR A 423 9.94 16.64 -18.68
C TYR A 423 10.71 17.44 -19.74
N PRO A 424 10.07 17.82 -20.88
CA PRO A 424 10.75 18.61 -21.90
C PRO A 424 10.98 20.02 -21.41
N ILE A 425 12.23 20.46 -21.36
CA ILE A 425 12.61 21.85 -21.13
C ILE A 425 12.56 22.54 -22.50
N ARG A 426 11.74 23.57 -22.62
CA ARG A 426 11.66 24.44 -23.80
C ARG A 426 12.36 25.74 -23.52
#